data_1c279856fe1d17d4d27b30a4ef598737
#
_entry.id   1c279856fe1d17d4d27b30a4ef598737
#
_cell.length_a   1.000
_cell.length_b   1.000
_cell.length_c   1.000
_cell.angle_alpha   90.00
_cell.angle_beta   90.00
_cell.angle_gamma   90.00
#
_symmetry.space_group_name_H-M   'P 1'
#
loop_
_entity.id
_entity.type
_entity.pdbx_description
1 polymer ?
#
loop_
_entity_poly.entity_id
_entity_poly.type
_entity_poly.pdbx_seq_one_letter_code
_entity_poly.pdbx_strand_id
1 'polypeptide(L)'
;MSTRSRAGRASLAAGLITATVVAATMVLPRDGVRAQAPSIVTFAVPPEGASGYLIASGYSKLLTAHTPIQKVVLQPFASASAWPARMNTGEVQFAQHCGYEQILEAYRGLGPFKSVGPQRNIRNMATNYGLPWSVHVVDPKVKSFADLKGKTLFVQVSHTDHVTALQILLKEAGLEYGKDVKVIPFRSPTEAVQGVAAGRGDAIAFGLIPSLVEIKRSKGMHSLPITPELAQKVKAADPVWGAAVINKGRGPLVPEADVPVLAIECGMAASAKTDAETVYQIMKTVYSRHDEWKGVHPLANQATLKKATEIVVVPFHDGAIRYYKEAGVWTAELEAKHKALPGN
;
A
#
# COMPACT_ATOMS: atom_id res chain seq x y z
N MET A 1 -36.70 8.22 105.90
CA MET A 1 -38.15 8.34 105.79
C MET A 1 -38.50 8.19 104.33
N SER A 2 -38.96 6.98 103.99
CA SER A 2 -40.30 6.64 103.50
C SER A 2 -40.79 7.56 102.42
N THR A 3 -41.16 7.14 101.23
CA THR A 3 -42.22 6.19 100.94
C THR A 3 -42.22 5.73 99.51
N ARG A 4 -42.68 4.53 99.33
CA ARG A 4 -42.97 3.79 98.06
C ARG A 4 -44.12 4.44 97.28
N SER A 5 -44.17 4.26 95.93
CA SER A 5 -45.37 3.79 95.24
C SER A 5 -45.09 3.41 93.76
N ARG A 6 -45.21 2.19 93.47
CA ARG A 6 -46.02 1.39 92.51
C ARG A 6 -46.39 2.05 91.15
N ALA A 7 -45.87 1.46 90.10
CA ALA A 7 -46.47 0.50 89.16
C ALA A 7 -47.39 1.09 88.09
N GLY A 8 -47.05 0.82 86.83
CA GLY A 8 -47.92 0.94 85.67
C GLY A 8 -47.23 0.33 84.41
N ARG A 9 -47.49 -0.99 84.19
CA ARG A 9 -47.13 -1.65 82.93
C ARG A 9 -48.09 -1.20 81.86
N ALA A 10 -47.55 -0.62 80.76
CA ALA A 10 -48.26 -0.49 79.47
C ALA A 10 -47.37 -1.07 78.41
N SER A 11 -47.82 -2.16 77.86
CA SER A 11 -47.22 -2.79 76.66
C SER A 11 -47.55 -2.00 75.45
N LEU A 12 -46.58 -1.50 74.73
CA LEU A 12 -46.72 -0.99 73.39
C LEU A 12 -45.97 -1.85 72.38
N ALA A 13 -46.75 -2.47 71.53
CA ALA A 13 -46.24 -3.28 70.41
C ALA A 13 -45.53 -2.34 69.41
N ALA A 14 -44.23 -2.60 69.26
CA ALA A 14 -43.46 -1.89 68.19
C ALA A 14 -43.59 -2.70 66.91
N GLY A 15 -44.37 -2.19 65.95
CA GLY A 15 -44.39 -2.69 64.56
C GLY A 15 -43.09 -2.36 63.84
N LEU A 16 -42.31 -3.38 63.46
CA LEU A 16 -41.17 -3.23 62.57
C LEU A 16 -41.65 -2.94 61.13
N ILE A 17 -41.48 -1.73 60.65
CA ILE A 17 -41.63 -1.37 59.24
C ILE A 17 -40.26 -1.62 58.60
N THR A 18 -40.13 -2.75 57.90
CA THR A 18 -38.96 -3.06 57.05
C THR A 18 -39.09 -2.23 55.76
N ALA A 19 -38.37 -1.12 55.68
CA ALA A 19 -38.23 -0.33 54.44
C ALA A 19 -37.22 -1.06 53.51
N THR A 20 -37.73 -1.77 52.50
CA THR A 20 -36.92 -2.37 51.42
C THR A 20 -36.46 -1.24 50.50
N VAL A 21 -35.20 -0.79 50.65
CA VAL A 21 -34.57 0.11 49.71
C VAL A 21 -34.23 -0.68 48.45
N VAL A 22 -35.03 -0.59 47.41
CA VAL A 22 -34.70 -1.08 46.07
C VAL A 22 -33.70 -0.09 45.49
N ALA A 23 -32.40 -0.44 45.54
CA ALA A 23 -31.37 0.27 44.82
C ALA A 23 -31.53 -0.06 43.33
N ALA A 24 -32.22 0.82 42.59
CA ALA A 24 -32.21 0.79 41.15
C ALA A 24 -30.80 1.19 40.67
N THR A 25 -29.98 0.20 40.36
CA THR A 25 -28.73 0.44 39.61
C THR A 25 -29.11 0.90 38.22
N MET A 26 -29.11 2.23 37.99
CA MET A 26 -29.07 2.80 36.64
C MET A 26 -27.77 2.34 35.99
N VAL A 27 -27.87 1.31 35.17
CA VAL A 27 -26.83 1.00 34.18
C VAL A 27 -26.89 2.12 33.14
N LEU A 28 -26.10 3.18 33.38
CA LEU A 28 -25.84 4.16 32.33
C LEU A 28 -25.19 3.40 31.17
N PRO A 29 -25.70 3.57 29.92
CA PRO A 29 -24.99 3.05 28.77
C PRO A 29 -23.58 3.66 28.84
N ARG A 30 -22.55 2.80 28.92
CA ARG A 30 -21.20 3.23 28.65
C ARG A 30 -21.17 3.56 27.17
N ASP A 31 -21.41 4.81 26.84
CA ASP A 31 -20.96 5.36 25.58
C ASP A 31 -19.47 5.09 25.54
N GLY A 32 -19.08 4.09 24.76
CA GLY A 32 -17.68 3.75 24.58
C GLY A 32 -16.98 5.03 24.19
N VAL A 33 -15.97 5.43 24.95
CA VAL A 33 -15.10 6.56 24.61
C VAL A 33 -14.61 6.26 23.18
N ARG A 34 -15.25 6.86 22.18
CA ARG A 34 -14.74 6.82 20.81
C ARG A 34 -13.36 7.46 20.89
N ALA A 35 -12.34 6.66 20.65
CA ALA A 35 -10.99 7.17 20.54
C ALA A 35 -11.05 8.33 19.52
N GLN A 36 -10.72 9.53 19.98
CA GLN A 36 -10.70 10.70 19.11
C GLN A 36 -9.65 10.45 18.07
N ALA A 37 -10.02 10.57 16.78
CA ALA A 37 -9.07 10.40 15.69
C ALA A 37 -7.81 11.26 15.94
N PRO A 38 -6.60 10.75 15.69
CA PRO A 38 -5.38 11.51 15.92
C PRO A 38 -5.40 12.78 15.07
N SER A 39 -5.06 13.92 15.70
CA SER A 39 -5.03 15.22 15.00
C SER A 39 -3.92 15.29 13.94
N ILE A 40 -2.87 14.50 14.09
CA ILE A 40 -1.73 14.43 13.17
C ILE A 40 -1.50 12.96 12.80
N VAL A 41 -1.36 12.68 11.50
CA VAL A 41 -1.01 11.37 10.97
C VAL A 41 0.22 11.46 10.07
N THR A 42 1.06 10.41 10.08
CA THR A 42 2.26 10.33 9.26
C THR A 42 2.11 9.24 8.21
N PHE A 43 2.35 9.61 6.96
CA PHE A 43 2.43 8.69 5.82
C PHE A 43 3.89 8.55 5.38
N ALA A 44 4.43 7.35 5.40
CA ALA A 44 5.61 7.02 4.64
C ALA A 44 5.27 7.10 3.15
N VAL A 45 6.09 7.80 2.38
CA VAL A 45 5.88 8.00 0.94
C VAL A 45 7.19 7.80 0.17
N PRO A 46 7.14 7.51 -1.15
CA PRO A 46 8.32 7.59 -2.00
C PRO A 46 8.91 9.02 -2.03
N PRO A 47 10.12 9.22 -2.54
CA PRO A 47 10.72 10.54 -2.69
C PRO A 47 9.84 11.53 -3.46
N GLU A 48 10.01 12.82 -3.20
CA GLU A 48 9.33 13.90 -3.93
C GLU A 48 9.50 13.74 -5.45
N GLY A 49 8.44 14.04 -6.20
CA GLY A 49 8.40 13.87 -7.65
C GLY A 49 8.02 12.46 -8.11
N ALA A 50 8.03 11.45 -7.24
CA ALA A 50 7.48 10.14 -7.56
C ALA A 50 5.94 10.16 -7.58
N SER A 51 5.32 9.31 -8.43
CA SER A 51 3.87 9.21 -8.54
C SER A 51 3.18 8.99 -7.18
N GLY A 52 3.74 8.13 -6.33
CA GLY A 52 3.20 7.85 -5.00
C GLY A 52 3.21 9.07 -4.07
N TYR A 53 4.23 9.93 -4.13
CA TYR A 53 4.26 11.18 -3.37
C TYR A 53 3.16 12.14 -3.82
N LEU A 54 3.01 12.33 -5.14
CA LEU A 54 1.98 13.21 -5.71
C LEU A 54 0.57 12.74 -5.38
N ILE A 55 0.32 11.43 -5.46
CA ILE A 55 -0.96 10.81 -5.10
C ILE A 55 -1.24 11.00 -3.61
N ALA A 56 -0.25 10.74 -2.74
CA ALA A 56 -0.39 10.98 -1.30
C ALA A 56 -0.66 12.44 -0.96
N SER A 57 -0.03 13.39 -1.67
CA SER A 57 -0.33 14.81 -1.52
C SER A 57 -1.78 15.13 -1.85
N GLY A 58 -2.36 14.48 -2.87
CA GLY A 58 -3.75 14.66 -3.28
C GLY A 58 -4.73 14.32 -2.18
N TYR A 59 -4.70 13.06 -1.69
CA TYR A 59 -5.62 12.68 -0.62
C TYR A 59 -5.26 13.26 0.75
N SER A 60 -4.02 13.68 0.97
CA SER A 60 -3.62 14.41 2.17
C SER A 60 -4.44 15.69 2.37
N LYS A 61 -4.60 16.50 1.31
CA LYS A 61 -5.47 17.69 1.32
C LYS A 61 -6.93 17.33 1.58
N LEU A 62 -7.39 16.25 0.95
CA LEU A 62 -8.76 15.76 1.14
C LEU A 62 -9.02 15.35 2.60
N LEU A 63 -8.09 14.63 3.22
CA LEU A 63 -8.21 14.17 4.60
C LEU A 63 -8.29 15.33 5.58
N THR A 64 -7.45 16.36 5.42
CA THR A 64 -7.51 17.56 6.30
C THR A 64 -8.78 18.38 6.11
N ALA A 65 -9.40 18.33 4.94
CA ALA A 65 -10.64 19.05 4.66
C ALA A 65 -11.91 18.33 5.15
N HIS A 66 -11.90 16.99 5.21
CA HIS A 66 -13.12 16.19 5.38
C HIS A 66 -13.07 15.17 6.54
N THR A 67 -12.02 15.19 7.36
CA THR A 67 -11.90 14.34 8.55
C THR A 67 -11.42 15.16 9.75
N PRO A 68 -11.47 14.62 10.98
CA PRO A 68 -10.88 15.27 12.15
C PRO A 68 -9.34 15.40 12.10
N ILE A 69 -8.66 14.81 11.09
CA ILE A 69 -7.21 14.92 10.91
C ILE A 69 -6.86 16.36 10.53
N GLN A 70 -6.11 17.05 11.39
CA GLN A 70 -5.73 18.45 11.18
C GLN A 70 -4.46 18.57 10.32
N LYS A 71 -3.58 17.55 10.37
CA LYS A 71 -2.31 17.54 9.63
C LYS A 71 -1.95 16.13 9.16
N VAL A 72 -1.58 16.05 7.89
CA VAL A 72 -0.95 14.87 7.31
C VAL A 72 0.53 15.20 7.05
N VAL A 73 1.43 14.45 7.68
CA VAL A 73 2.88 14.55 7.45
C VAL A 73 3.25 13.52 6.39
N LEU A 74 3.72 13.96 5.24
CA LEU A 74 4.31 13.11 4.22
C LEU A 74 5.80 12.98 4.53
N GLN A 75 6.24 11.77 4.91
CA GLN A 75 7.64 11.47 5.23
C GLN A 75 8.28 10.67 4.10
N PRO A 76 9.15 11.29 3.28
CA PRO A 76 9.80 10.59 2.17
C PRO A 76 10.81 9.56 2.67
N PHE A 77 10.82 8.39 2.02
CA PHE A 77 11.81 7.34 2.22
C PHE A 77 12.50 7.01 0.89
N ALA A 78 13.83 7.05 0.88
CA ALA A 78 14.62 6.76 -0.32
C ALA A 78 14.54 5.27 -0.75
N SER A 79 14.24 4.38 0.20
CA SER A 79 14.08 2.94 -0.03
C SER A 79 12.76 2.46 0.55
N ALA A 80 12.05 1.62 -0.18
CA ALA A 80 10.83 0.99 0.28
C ALA A 80 11.06 0.00 1.44
N SER A 81 12.29 -0.45 1.68
CA SER A 81 12.64 -1.27 2.85
C SER A 81 12.86 -0.46 4.14
N ALA A 82 12.89 0.87 4.08
CA ALA A 82 13.22 1.71 5.23
C ALA A 82 12.02 2.02 6.16
N TRP A 83 10.80 2.04 5.64
CA TRP A 83 9.61 2.43 6.41
C TRP A 83 8.89 1.27 7.14
N PRO A 84 8.94 -0.02 6.69
CA PRO A 84 8.16 -1.09 7.31
C PRO A 84 8.46 -1.29 8.80
N ALA A 85 9.73 -1.21 9.22
CA ALA A 85 10.10 -1.34 10.62
C ALA A 85 9.49 -0.20 11.47
N ARG A 86 9.45 1.03 10.95
CA ARG A 86 8.84 2.18 11.62
C ARG A 86 7.31 2.07 11.70
N MET A 87 6.68 1.47 10.71
CA MET A 87 5.25 1.14 10.78
C MET A 87 4.99 0.04 11.80
N ASN A 88 5.86 -0.96 11.88
CA ASN A 88 5.73 -2.05 12.85
C ASN A 88 5.82 -1.54 14.31
N THR A 89 6.63 -0.51 14.58
CA THR A 89 6.70 0.15 15.89
C THR A 89 5.55 1.12 16.15
N GLY A 90 4.86 1.58 15.11
CA GLY A 90 3.80 2.60 15.16
C GLY A 90 4.33 4.04 15.02
N GLU A 91 5.63 4.23 14.75
CA GLU A 91 6.22 5.55 14.49
C GLU A 91 5.62 6.18 13.21
N VAL A 92 5.37 5.36 12.20
CA VAL A 92 4.65 5.73 10.99
C VAL A 92 3.31 5.00 11.00
N GLN A 93 2.21 5.74 10.93
CA GLN A 93 0.86 5.17 10.97
C GLN A 93 0.44 4.59 9.61
N PHE A 94 0.82 5.25 8.51
CA PHE A 94 0.38 4.93 7.17
C PHE A 94 1.54 4.89 6.18
N ALA A 95 1.36 4.23 5.05
CA ALA A 95 2.26 4.32 3.91
C ALA A 95 1.48 4.40 2.60
N GLN A 96 1.98 5.21 1.66
CA GLN A 96 1.72 5.07 0.23
C GLN A 96 2.96 4.41 -0.37
N HIS A 97 2.82 3.19 -0.81
CA HIS A 97 3.94 2.36 -1.28
C HIS A 97 3.77 1.94 -2.73
N CYS A 98 4.85 1.46 -3.34
CA CYS A 98 4.84 0.70 -4.58
C CYS A 98 5.65 -0.58 -4.40
N GLY A 99 5.11 -1.70 -4.90
CA GLY A 99 5.66 -3.03 -4.72
C GLY A 99 5.12 -3.75 -3.47
N TYR A 100 4.22 -4.69 -3.69
CA TYR A 100 3.67 -5.53 -2.62
C TYR A 100 4.64 -6.61 -2.14
N GLU A 101 5.65 -6.95 -2.96
CA GLU A 101 6.70 -7.87 -2.56
C GLU A 101 7.41 -7.40 -1.28
N GLN A 102 7.82 -6.13 -1.24
CA GLN A 102 8.53 -5.59 -0.07
C GLN A 102 7.68 -5.58 1.19
N ILE A 103 6.37 -5.36 1.05
CA ILE A 103 5.42 -5.50 2.17
C ILE A 103 5.36 -6.96 2.62
N LEU A 104 5.28 -7.90 1.68
CA LEU A 104 5.24 -9.32 1.96
C LEU A 104 6.55 -9.81 2.59
N GLU A 105 7.70 -9.39 2.07
CA GLU A 105 9.02 -9.67 2.66
C GLU A 105 9.14 -9.11 4.07
N ALA A 106 8.75 -7.85 4.27
CA ALA A 106 8.73 -7.23 5.59
C ALA A 106 7.83 -8.01 6.57
N TYR A 107 6.61 -8.31 6.14
CA TYR A 107 5.66 -9.05 6.96
C TYR A 107 6.16 -10.43 7.36
N ARG A 108 6.89 -11.11 6.48
CA ARG A 108 7.45 -12.45 6.69
C ARG A 108 8.85 -12.45 7.32
N GLY A 109 9.56 -11.32 7.35
CA GLY A 109 10.97 -11.23 7.78
C GLY A 109 11.92 -11.84 6.76
N LEU A 110 11.65 -11.66 5.47
CA LEU A 110 12.45 -12.16 4.35
C LEU A 110 13.28 -11.04 3.73
N GLY A 111 14.13 -11.38 2.76
CA GLY A 111 14.93 -10.41 2.01
C GLY A 111 15.74 -9.48 2.93
N PRO A 112 15.63 -8.16 2.79
CA PRO A 112 16.32 -7.18 3.62
C PRO A 112 15.88 -7.17 5.08
N PHE A 113 14.77 -7.85 5.43
CA PHE A 113 14.22 -7.88 6.78
C PHE A 113 14.67 -9.10 7.61
N LYS A 114 15.54 -9.97 7.07
CA LYS A 114 16.04 -11.16 7.79
C LYS A 114 16.71 -10.81 9.12
N SER A 115 17.44 -9.70 9.18
CA SER A 115 18.16 -9.28 10.39
C SER A 115 17.27 -8.62 11.44
N VAL A 116 16.15 -8.00 11.03
CA VAL A 116 15.22 -7.28 11.92
C VAL A 116 13.96 -8.09 12.25
N GLY A 117 13.77 -9.23 11.57
CA GLY A 117 12.65 -10.14 11.77
C GLY A 117 11.33 -9.67 11.15
N PRO A 118 10.26 -10.45 11.32
CA PRO A 118 8.94 -10.18 10.74
C PRO A 118 8.29 -8.90 11.28
N GLN A 119 7.78 -8.07 10.37
CA GLN A 119 7.10 -6.81 10.68
C GLN A 119 5.57 -7.03 10.71
N ARG A 120 5.08 -7.75 11.72
CA ARG A 120 3.70 -8.27 11.79
C ARG A 120 2.61 -7.22 12.00
N ASN A 121 2.95 -5.97 12.32
CA ASN A 121 1.97 -4.88 12.45
C ASN A 121 1.66 -4.15 11.14
N ILE A 122 2.19 -4.60 10.01
CA ILE A 122 1.79 -4.04 8.71
C ILE A 122 0.43 -4.62 8.31
N ARG A 123 -0.48 -3.75 7.87
CA ARG A 123 -1.80 -4.10 7.34
C ARG A 123 -2.01 -3.44 5.99
N ASN A 124 -2.56 -4.19 5.04
CA ASN A 124 -3.02 -3.61 3.78
C ASN A 124 -4.23 -2.70 4.04
N MET A 125 -4.31 -1.60 3.34
CA MET A 125 -5.52 -0.79 3.26
C MET A 125 -6.16 -0.92 1.88
N ALA A 126 -5.39 -0.72 0.81
CA ALA A 126 -5.91 -0.72 -0.55
C ALA A 126 -4.80 -0.84 -1.59
N THR A 127 -5.09 -1.45 -2.72
CA THR A 127 -4.33 -1.29 -3.97
C THR A 127 -4.90 -0.11 -4.74
N ASN A 128 -4.09 0.90 -5.05
CA ASN A 128 -4.59 2.14 -5.66
C ASN A 128 -4.35 2.21 -7.18
N TYR A 129 -3.18 1.81 -7.64
CA TYR A 129 -2.82 1.89 -9.05
C TYR A 129 -1.70 0.91 -9.40
N GLY A 130 -1.61 0.54 -10.68
CA GLY A 130 -0.49 -0.19 -11.26
C GLY A 130 0.43 0.76 -12.01
N LEU A 131 1.70 0.80 -11.61
CA LEU A 131 2.75 1.52 -12.34
C LEU A 131 3.24 0.62 -13.48
N PRO A 132 3.08 1.00 -14.75
CA PRO A 132 3.57 0.21 -15.88
C PRO A 132 5.07 -0.08 -15.74
N TRP A 133 5.47 -1.35 -15.93
CA TRP A 133 6.85 -1.80 -15.86
C TRP A 133 7.22 -2.63 -17.08
N SER A 134 8.40 -2.36 -17.64
CA SER A 134 8.99 -3.13 -18.71
C SER A 134 10.49 -2.86 -18.81
N VAL A 135 11.14 -3.43 -19.85
CA VAL A 135 12.47 -3.00 -20.31
C VAL A 135 12.28 -1.88 -21.34
N HIS A 136 12.82 -0.71 -21.04
CA HIS A 136 12.81 0.47 -21.91
C HIS A 136 14.14 0.58 -22.62
N VAL A 137 14.15 0.52 -23.94
CA VAL A 137 15.34 0.43 -24.79
C VAL A 137 15.53 1.65 -25.68
N VAL A 138 16.79 2.04 -25.97
CA VAL A 138 17.10 3.19 -26.86
C VAL A 138 17.32 2.76 -28.31
N ASP A 139 17.74 1.52 -28.56
CA ASP A 139 17.97 1.01 -29.91
C ASP A 139 16.62 0.68 -30.59
N PRO A 140 16.23 1.37 -31.67
CA PRO A 140 14.96 1.13 -32.34
C PRO A 140 14.87 -0.24 -33.04
N LYS A 141 15.97 -0.97 -33.15
CA LYS A 141 15.99 -2.32 -33.72
C LYS A 141 15.61 -3.39 -32.71
N VAL A 142 15.74 -3.11 -31.41
CA VAL A 142 15.34 -4.02 -30.35
C VAL A 142 13.81 -3.97 -30.19
N LYS A 143 13.10 -5.02 -30.58
CA LYS A 143 11.62 -5.08 -30.58
C LYS A 143 11.06 -6.12 -29.61
N SER A 144 11.90 -7.05 -29.16
CA SER A 144 11.54 -8.15 -28.29
C SER A 144 12.61 -8.39 -27.23
N PHE A 145 12.30 -9.23 -26.23
CA PHE A 145 13.28 -9.65 -25.22
C PHE A 145 14.43 -10.46 -25.83
N ALA A 146 14.22 -11.18 -26.94
CA ALA A 146 15.28 -11.93 -27.63
C ALA A 146 16.37 -11.01 -28.22
N ASP A 147 16.00 -9.79 -28.62
CA ASP A 147 16.93 -8.81 -29.19
C ASP A 147 17.82 -8.15 -28.11
N LEU A 148 17.60 -8.47 -26.83
CA LEU A 148 18.45 -8.00 -25.74
C LEU A 148 19.78 -8.71 -25.62
N LYS A 149 20.04 -9.75 -26.43
CA LYS A 149 21.31 -10.47 -26.41
C LYS A 149 22.49 -9.51 -26.62
N GLY A 150 23.45 -9.55 -25.71
CA GLY A 150 24.65 -8.70 -25.72
C GLY A 150 24.41 -7.25 -25.23
N LYS A 151 23.17 -6.85 -24.95
CA LYS A 151 22.84 -5.51 -24.47
C LYS A 151 23.16 -5.34 -22.98
N THR A 152 23.33 -4.08 -22.58
CA THR A 152 23.60 -3.66 -21.20
C THR A 152 22.37 -3.00 -20.59
N LEU A 153 21.84 -3.58 -19.52
CA LEU A 153 20.61 -3.16 -18.86
C LEU A 153 20.90 -2.58 -17.48
N PHE A 154 20.36 -1.41 -17.19
CA PHE A 154 20.26 -0.92 -15.81
C PHE A 154 19.11 -1.65 -15.11
N VAL A 155 19.39 -2.27 -13.95
CA VAL A 155 18.44 -3.07 -13.16
C VAL A 155 18.50 -2.66 -11.70
N GLN A 156 17.33 -2.44 -11.07
CA GLN A 156 17.26 -2.18 -9.64
C GLN A 156 17.31 -3.50 -8.87
N VAL A 157 18.51 -4.00 -8.63
CA VAL A 157 18.74 -5.33 -8.03
C VAL A 157 18.29 -5.46 -6.57
N SER A 158 18.01 -4.35 -5.91
CA SER A 158 17.40 -4.33 -4.56
C SER A 158 15.92 -4.70 -4.55
N HIS A 159 15.27 -4.74 -5.71
CA HIS A 159 13.92 -5.20 -5.91
C HIS A 159 13.97 -6.62 -6.50
N THR A 160 13.80 -7.62 -5.66
CA THR A 160 13.95 -9.03 -6.04
C THR A 160 12.86 -9.48 -7.01
N ASP A 161 11.64 -8.88 -6.89
CA ASP A 161 10.53 -9.03 -7.85
C ASP A 161 10.91 -8.59 -9.26
N HIS A 162 11.54 -7.41 -9.40
CA HIS A 162 12.02 -6.91 -10.71
C HIS A 162 13.06 -7.85 -11.34
N VAL A 163 13.99 -8.34 -10.51
CA VAL A 163 15.01 -9.30 -10.98
C VAL A 163 14.36 -10.60 -11.41
N THR A 164 13.46 -11.15 -10.61
CA THR A 164 12.72 -12.38 -10.90
C THR A 164 11.89 -12.26 -12.18
N ALA A 165 11.14 -11.17 -12.32
CA ALA A 165 10.35 -10.90 -13.54
C ALA A 165 11.26 -10.83 -14.78
N LEU A 166 12.38 -10.08 -14.69
CA LEU A 166 13.32 -9.96 -15.80
C LEU A 166 13.96 -11.32 -16.15
N GLN A 167 14.32 -12.13 -15.15
CA GLN A 167 14.88 -13.48 -15.37
C GLN A 167 13.89 -14.40 -16.10
N ILE A 168 12.61 -14.35 -15.72
CA ILE A 168 11.55 -15.13 -16.40
C ILE A 168 11.39 -14.66 -17.85
N LEU A 169 11.30 -13.35 -18.09
CA LEU A 169 11.12 -12.78 -19.43
C LEU A 169 12.30 -13.09 -20.35
N LEU A 170 13.53 -13.01 -19.84
CA LEU A 170 14.74 -13.37 -20.59
C LEU A 170 14.78 -14.88 -20.88
N LYS A 171 14.47 -15.73 -19.90
CA LYS A 171 14.43 -17.18 -20.08
C LYS A 171 13.41 -17.60 -21.15
N GLU A 172 12.24 -16.99 -21.17
CA GLU A 172 11.23 -17.22 -22.21
C GLU A 172 11.70 -16.78 -23.61
N ALA A 173 12.61 -15.83 -23.67
CA ALA A 173 13.27 -15.36 -24.89
C ALA A 173 14.54 -16.16 -25.24
N GLY A 174 14.87 -17.25 -24.50
CA GLY A 174 16.05 -18.06 -24.71
C GLY A 174 17.37 -17.41 -24.24
N LEU A 175 17.29 -16.42 -23.32
CA LEU A 175 18.44 -15.70 -22.79
C LEU A 175 18.63 -15.97 -21.30
N GLU A 176 19.89 -15.89 -20.84
CA GLU A 176 20.27 -16.03 -19.44
C GLU A 176 20.66 -14.67 -18.83
N TYR A 177 20.01 -14.30 -17.72
CA TYR A 177 20.28 -13.09 -16.97
C TYR A 177 21.74 -13.06 -16.47
N GLY A 178 22.45 -11.97 -16.71
CA GLY A 178 23.84 -11.77 -16.30
C GLY A 178 24.88 -12.49 -17.18
N LYS A 179 24.46 -13.30 -18.15
CA LYS A 179 25.32 -13.98 -19.10
C LYS A 179 25.10 -13.48 -20.54
N ASP A 180 23.87 -13.60 -21.06
CA ASP A 180 23.52 -13.12 -22.39
C ASP A 180 23.19 -11.62 -22.40
N VAL A 181 22.85 -11.05 -21.26
CA VAL A 181 22.65 -9.60 -21.04
C VAL A 181 23.59 -9.13 -19.93
N LYS A 182 24.22 -7.96 -20.12
CA LYS A 182 25.03 -7.32 -19.07
C LYS A 182 24.13 -6.54 -18.13
N VAL A 183 24.38 -6.61 -16.83
CA VAL A 183 23.57 -5.93 -15.79
C VAL A 183 24.41 -4.87 -15.10
N ILE A 184 23.89 -3.64 -15.08
CA ILE A 184 24.41 -2.54 -14.25
C ILE A 184 23.40 -2.30 -13.13
N PRO A 185 23.76 -2.61 -11.86
CA PRO A 185 22.93 -2.27 -10.72
C PRO A 185 22.76 -0.76 -10.58
N PHE A 186 21.56 -0.28 -10.23
CA PHE A 186 21.35 1.10 -9.86
C PHE A 186 20.61 1.21 -8.51
N ARG A 187 20.83 2.33 -7.81
CA ARG A 187 20.23 2.61 -6.50
C ARG A 187 19.07 3.61 -6.58
N SER A 188 19.13 4.49 -7.58
CA SER A 188 18.07 5.46 -7.82
C SER A 188 17.69 5.52 -9.31
N PRO A 189 16.40 5.77 -9.64
CA PRO A 189 15.98 5.94 -11.03
C PRO A 189 16.78 7.01 -11.79
N THR A 190 17.17 8.09 -11.10
CA THR A 190 18.00 9.17 -11.67
C THR A 190 19.34 8.65 -12.16
N GLU A 191 19.99 7.77 -11.39
CA GLU A 191 21.27 7.14 -11.78
C GLU A 191 21.13 6.33 -13.07
N ALA A 192 20.07 5.54 -13.22
CA ALA A 192 19.81 4.76 -14.40
C ALA A 192 19.53 5.64 -15.63
N VAL A 193 18.70 6.68 -15.46
CA VAL A 193 18.37 7.65 -16.53
C VAL A 193 19.62 8.34 -17.02
N GLN A 194 20.45 8.88 -16.12
CA GLN A 194 21.72 9.52 -16.46
C GLN A 194 22.70 8.52 -17.10
N GLY A 195 22.72 7.27 -16.63
CA GLY A 195 23.56 6.23 -17.18
C GLY A 195 23.25 5.92 -18.64
N VAL A 196 21.98 5.75 -18.97
CA VAL A 196 21.56 5.51 -20.37
C VAL A 196 21.72 6.77 -21.22
N ALA A 197 21.40 7.96 -20.69
CA ALA A 197 21.64 9.21 -21.38
C ALA A 197 23.12 9.41 -21.76
N ALA A 198 24.04 9.03 -20.88
CA ALA A 198 25.48 9.05 -21.09
C ALA A 198 26.00 7.87 -21.97
N GLY A 199 25.15 6.95 -22.42
CA GLY A 199 25.57 5.79 -23.25
C GLY A 199 26.24 4.66 -22.51
N ARG A 200 26.13 4.63 -21.16
CA ARG A 200 26.70 3.54 -20.35
C ARG A 200 25.87 2.25 -20.35
N GLY A 201 24.65 2.30 -20.90
CA GLY A 201 23.77 1.15 -21.09
C GLY A 201 22.76 1.39 -22.18
N ASP A 202 22.18 0.29 -22.65
CA ASP A 202 21.24 0.26 -23.79
C ASP A 202 19.78 0.33 -23.33
N ALA A 203 19.51 0.00 -22.07
CA ALA A 203 18.14 -0.12 -21.57
C ALA A 203 18.03 0.07 -20.05
N ILE A 204 16.80 0.30 -19.58
CA ILE A 204 16.42 0.33 -18.18
C ILE A 204 15.28 -0.66 -17.96
N ALA A 205 15.45 -1.65 -17.08
CA ALA A 205 14.39 -2.54 -16.59
C ALA A 205 13.76 -1.91 -15.33
N PHE A 206 12.67 -1.14 -15.53
CA PHE A 206 12.05 -0.39 -14.43
C PHE A 206 10.62 0.05 -14.74
N GLY A 207 9.98 0.73 -13.78
CA GLY A 207 8.69 1.37 -13.98
C GLY A 207 8.74 2.54 -14.97
N LEU A 208 7.61 2.80 -15.62
CA LEU A 208 7.47 3.92 -16.56
C LEU A 208 7.39 5.25 -15.78
N ILE A 209 8.53 5.87 -15.55
CA ILE A 209 8.67 7.11 -14.78
C ILE A 209 8.79 8.36 -15.67
N PRO A 210 8.36 9.55 -15.19
CA PRO A 210 8.38 10.78 -15.99
C PRO A 210 9.74 11.16 -16.57
N SER A 211 10.85 10.92 -15.84
CA SER A 211 12.21 11.26 -16.26
C SER A 211 12.70 10.52 -17.51
N LEU A 212 12.04 9.42 -17.93
CA LEU A 212 12.35 8.74 -19.19
C LEU A 212 12.11 9.64 -20.44
N VAL A 213 11.32 10.72 -20.29
CA VAL A 213 11.11 11.69 -21.38
C VAL A 213 12.41 12.32 -21.89
N GLU A 214 13.40 12.48 -21.02
CA GLU A 214 14.71 13.04 -21.38
C GLU A 214 15.45 12.12 -22.36
N ILE A 215 15.45 10.81 -22.08
CA ILE A 215 16.06 9.81 -22.97
C ILE A 215 15.24 9.67 -24.25
N LYS A 216 13.90 9.70 -24.15
CA LYS A 216 13.02 9.66 -25.32
C LYS A 216 13.34 10.80 -26.31
N ARG A 217 13.52 12.02 -25.80
CA ARG A 217 13.83 13.20 -26.63
C ARG A 217 15.21 13.14 -27.26
N SER A 218 16.22 12.65 -26.50
CA SER A 218 17.62 12.64 -26.96
C SER A 218 17.99 11.39 -27.75
N LYS A 219 17.41 10.23 -27.48
CA LYS A 219 17.82 8.93 -28.05
C LYS A 219 16.68 8.09 -28.61
N GLY A 220 15.41 8.48 -28.43
CA GLY A 220 14.30 7.74 -29.01
C GLY A 220 13.88 6.47 -28.27
N MET A 221 13.89 6.47 -26.93
CA MET A 221 13.53 5.31 -26.09
C MET A 221 12.10 4.80 -26.32
N HIS A 222 11.90 3.49 -26.25
CA HIS A 222 10.60 2.83 -26.26
C HIS A 222 10.57 1.64 -25.29
N SER A 223 9.36 1.14 -24.95
CA SER A 223 9.16 0.00 -24.08
C SER A 223 9.00 -1.28 -24.88
N LEU A 224 9.60 -2.38 -24.40
CA LEU A 224 9.36 -3.70 -24.97
C LEU A 224 7.98 -4.22 -24.53
N PRO A 225 7.19 -4.83 -25.44
CA PRO A 225 5.91 -5.41 -25.08
C PRO A 225 6.10 -6.69 -24.26
N ILE A 226 5.25 -6.86 -23.22
CA ILE A 226 5.11 -8.09 -22.44
C ILE A 226 3.71 -8.60 -22.72
N THR A 227 3.61 -9.69 -23.50
CA THR A 227 2.31 -10.25 -23.89
C THR A 227 1.53 -10.73 -22.67
N PRO A 228 0.19 -10.88 -22.76
CA PRO A 228 -0.61 -11.43 -21.67
C PRO A 228 -0.12 -12.79 -21.17
N GLU A 229 0.38 -13.65 -22.08
CA GLU A 229 0.92 -14.99 -21.75
C GLU A 229 2.20 -14.87 -20.92
N LEU A 230 3.12 -13.97 -21.30
CA LEU A 230 4.33 -13.69 -20.53
C LEU A 230 4.01 -13.09 -19.17
N ALA A 231 3.06 -12.16 -19.12
CA ALA A 231 2.60 -11.57 -17.87
C ALA A 231 2.00 -12.63 -16.92
N GLN A 232 1.24 -13.59 -17.44
CA GLN A 232 0.71 -14.71 -16.65
C GLN A 232 1.82 -15.60 -16.08
N LYS A 233 2.90 -15.87 -16.83
CA LYS A 233 4.04 -16.64 -16.33
C LYS A 233 4.76 -15.92 -15.18
N VAL A 234 4.94 -14.61 -15.29
CA VAL A 234 5.51 -13.80 -14.20
C VAL A 234 4.60 -13.82 -12.99
N LYS A 235 3.29 -13.60 -13.18
CA LYS A 235 2.29 -13.58 -12.09
C LYS A 235 2.14 -14.94 -11.39
N ALA A 236 2.30 -16.05 -12.12
CA ALA A 236 2.27 -17.39 -11.54
C ALA A 236 3.47 -17.64 -10.61
N ALA A 237 4.63 -17.07 -10.93
CA ALA A 237 5.82 -17.15 -10.09
C ALA A 237 5.79 -16.16 -8.93
N ASP A 238 5.20 -14.98 -9.14
CA ASP A 238 5.08 -13.93 -8.14
C ASP A 238 3.74 -13.18 -8.28
N PRO A 239 2.76 -13.45 -7.38
CA PRO A 239 1.39 -12.91 -7.47
C PRO A 239 1.29 -11.41 -7.16
N VAL A 240 2.38 -10.72 -6.82
CA VAL A 240 2.37 -9.27 -6.57
C VAL A 240 2.34 -8.45 -7.86
N TRP A 241 2.60 -9.08 -9.01
CA TRP A 241 2.56 -8.43 -10.31
C TRP A 241 1.15 -8.32 -10.86
N GLY A 242 0.83 -7.12 -11.39
CA GLY A 242 -0.33 -6.86 -12.22
C GLY A 242 0.02 -6.86 -13.71
N ALA A 243 -1.00 -6.56 -14.53
CA ALA A 243 -0.85 -6.27 -15.96
C ALA A 243 -1.33 -4.85 -16.24
N ALA A 244 -0.66 -4.16 -17.17
CA ALA A 244 -1.02 -2.83 -17.63
C ALA A 244 -0.83 -2.69 -19.14
N VAL A 245 -1.34 -1.58 -19.67
CA VAL A 245 -1.12 -1.16 -21.05
C VAL A 245 -0.60 0.28 -21.03
N ILE A 246 0.51 0.53 -21.71
CA ILE A 246 0.93 1.89 -22.02
C ILE A 246 0.17 2.29 -23.28
N ASN A 247 -0.85 3.12 -23.14
CA ASN A 247 -1.72 3.49 -24.24
C ASN A 247 -0.99 4.35 -25.28
N LYS A 248 -1.34 4.16 -26.54
CA LYS A 248 -0.87 4.97 -27.68
C LYS A 248 -0.92 6.47 -27.35
N GLY A 249 0.17 7.15 -27.62
CA GLY A 249 0.29 8.61 -27.43
C GLY A 249 0.30 9.08 -25.97
N ARG A 250 0.40 8.17 -24.98
CA ARG A 250 0.38 8.50 -23.57
C ARG A 250 1.70 8.19 -22.87
N GLY A 251 1.87 8.83 -21.71
CA GLY A 251 3.06 8.66 -20.87
C GLY A 251 4.34 9.29 -21.44
N PRO A 252 5.48 9.12 -20.74
CA PRO A 252 6.74 9.79 -21.08
C PRO A 252 7.37 9.30 -22.39
N LEU A 253 7.06 8.08 -22.83
CA LEU A 253 7.64 7.47 -24.03
C LEU A 253 6.76 7.60 -25.28
N VAL A 254 5.50 8.06 -25.13
CA VAL A 254 4.56 8.38 -26.21
C VAL A 254 4.58 7.30 -27.32
N PRO A 255 4.14 6.05 -27.04
CA PRO A 255 4.23 4.96 -28.00
C PRO A 255 3.27 5.16 -29.18
N GLU A 256 3.63 4.62 -30.35
CA GLU A 256 2.82 4.71 -31.57
C GLU A 256 1.63 3.73 -31.59
N ALA A 257 1.67 2.72 -30.74
CA ALA A 257 0.59 1.76 -30.52
C ALA A 257 0.48 1.44 -29.02
N ASP A 258 -0.59 0.79 -28.61
CA ASP A 258 -0.73 0.26 -27.27
C ASP A 258 0.34 -0.79 -26.99
N VAL A 259 1.03 -0.70 -25.84
CA VAL A 259 2.10 -1.60 -25.43
C VAL A 259 1.67 -2.34 -24.16
N PRO A 260 1.36 -3.64 -24.23
CA PRO A 260 1.09 -4.44 -23.04
C PRO A 260 2.38 -4.62 -22.22
N VAL A 261 2.27 -4.47 -20.89
CA VAL A 261 3.41 -4.51 -19.95
C VAL A 261 2.96 -5.11 -18.61
N LEU A 262 3.91 -5.35 -17.71
CA LEU A 262 3.60 -5.63 -16.32
C LEU A 262 3.18 -4.35 -15.58
N ALA A 263 2.57 -4.52 -14.41
CA ALA A 263 2.29 -3.44 -13.48
C ALA A 263 2.89 -3.76 -12.11
N ILE A 264 3.66 -2.79 -11.58
CA ILE A 264 4.02 -2.76 -10.17
C ILE A 264 2.79 -2.22 -9.44
N GLU A 265 2.15 -3.05 -8.63
CA GLU A 265 0.98 -2.62 -7.89
C GLU A 265 1.39 -1.76 -6.69
N CYS A 266 0.74 -0.60 -6.57
CA CYS A 266 0.99 0.41 -5.56
C CYS A 266 -0.27 0.64 -4.73
N GLY A 267 -0.10 0.91 -3.45
CA GLY A 267 -1.26 1.02 -2.57
C GLY A 267 -0.99 1.71 -1.25
N MET A 268 -1.97 1.65 -0.38
CA MET A 268 -1.89 2.15 0.98
C MET A 268 -1.77 1.00 1.98
N ALA A 269 -0.94 1.22 3.00
CA ALA A 269 -0.84 0.35 4.17
C ALA A 269 -1.00 1.16 5.46
N ALA A 270 -1.37 0.48 6.55
CA ALA A 270 -1.46 1.05 7.89
C ALA A 270 -0.76 0.18 8.92
N SER A 271 -0.34 0.77 10.02
CA SER A 271 0.05 0.02 11.21
C SER A 271 -1.18 -0.60 11.86
N ALA A 272 -1.10 -1.88 12.25
CA ALA A 272 -2.13 -2.54 13.05
C ALA A 272 -2.40 -1.83 14.41
N LYS A 273 -1.49 -0.96 14.83
CA LYS A 273 -1.64 -0.14 16.05
C LYS A 273 -2.48 1.13 15.84
N THR A 274 -2.78 1.47 14.59
CA THR A 274 -3.68 2.59 14.26
C THR A 274 -5.11 2.17 14.58
N ASP A 275 -5.91 3.07 15.14
CA ASP A 275 -7.30 2.73 15.47
C ASP A 275 -8.14 2.52 14.20
N ALA A 276 -9.11 1.61 14.31
CA ALA A 276 -9.93 1.19 13.18
C ALA A 276 -10.85 2.32 12.66
N GLU A 277 -11.27 3.25 13.51
CA GLU A 277 -12.10 4.37 13.10
C GLU A 277 -11.30 5.33 12.20
N THR A 278 -10.06 5.67 12.57
CA THR A 278 -9.19 6.51 11.75
C THR A 278 -8.96 5.90 10.37
N VAL A 279 -8.63 4.60 10.30
CA VAL A 279 -8.45 3.91 9.01
C VAL A 279 -9.74 3.91 8.19
N TYR A 280 -10.89 3.61 8.83
CA TYR A 280 -12.20 3.64 8.18
C TYR A 280 -12.52 5.04 7.61
N GLN A 281 -12.29 6.10 8.36
CA GLN A 281 -12.52 7.48 7.90
C GLN A 281 -11.64 7.85 6.71
N ILE A 282 -10.36 7.45 6.74
CA ILE A 282 -9.44 7.64 5.61
C ILE A 282 -9.97 6.91 4.36
N MET A 283 -10.28 5.61 4.49
CA MET A 283 -10.79 4.80 3.38
C MET A 283 -12.07 5.40 2.78
N LYS A 284 -13.04 5.72 3.64
CA LYS A 284 -14.30 6.32 3.24
C LYS A 284 -14.08 7.64 2.50
N THR A 285 -13.28 8.54 3.06
CA THR A 285 -13.01 9.84 2.47
C THR A 285 -12.30 9.73 1.13
N VAL A 286 -11.24 8.91 1.04
CA VAL A 286 -10.47 8.75 -0.19
C VAL A 286 -11.31 8.18 -1.34
N TYR A 287 -12.14 7.16 -1.07
CA TYR A 287 -12.90 6.50 -2.13
C TYR A 287 -14.22 7.17 -2.45
N SER A 288 -14.96 7.70 -1.45
CA SER A 288 -16.23 8.39 -1.73
C SER A 288 -16.05 9.76 -2.39
N ARG A 289 -14.84 10.34 -2.28
CA ARG A 289 -14.48 11.63 -2.87
C ARG A 289 -13.38 11.52 -3.93
N HIS A 290 -13.31 10.38 -4.61
CA HIS A 290 -12.26 10.12 -5.61
C HIS A 290 -12.17 11.20 -6.68
N ASP A 291 -13.29 11.75 -7.11
CA ASP A 291 -13.35 12.83 -8.13
C ASP A 291 -12.62 14.11 -7.71
N GLU A 292 -12.50 14.37 -6.40
CA GLU A 292 -11.86 15.58 -5.89
C GLU A 292 -10.32 15.50 -5.91
N TRP A 293 -9.73 14.30 -5.96
CA TRP A 293 -8.29 14.14 -5.92
C TRP A 293 -7.68 13.36 -7.10
N LYS A 294 -8.47 12.62 -7.88
CA LYS A 294 -7.95 11.80 -9.01
C LYS A 294 -7.18 12.62 -10.06
N GLY A 295 -7.41 13.93 -10.14
CA GLY A 295 -6.72 14.84 -11.05
C GLY A 295 -5.27 15.14 -10.69
N VAL A 296 -4.79 14.77 -9.49
CA VAL A 296 -3.40 15.06 -9.05
C VAL A 296 -2.36 14.28 -9.84
N HIS A 297 -2.74 13.12 -10.39
CA HIS A 297 -1.85 12.29 -11.20
C HIS A 297 -2.68 11.35 -12.10
N PRO A 298 -2.26 11.08 -13.38
CA PRO A 298 -3.01 10.20 -14.27
C PRO A 298 -3.29 8.80 -13.70
N LEU A 299 -2.34 8.22 -12.94
CA LEU A 299 -2.51 6.91 -12.30
C LEU A 299 -3.56 6.91 -11.18
N ALA A 300 -3.86 8.06 -10.58
CA ALA A 300 -4.87 8.17 -9.54
C ALA A 300 -6.29 7.79 -10.02
N ASN A 301 -6.55 7.90 -11.33
CA ASN A 301 -7.81 7.44 -11.93
C ASN A 301 -8.06 5.93 -11.76
N GLN A 302 -7.02 5.13 -11.47
CA GLN A 302 -7.15 3.70 -11.25
C GLN A 302 -7.65 3.35 -9.84
N ALA A 303 -7.66 4.29 -8.89
CA ALA A 303 -8.03 4.05 -7.50
C ALA A 303 -9.54 3.79 -7.34
N THR A 304 -9.99 2.63 -7.77
CA THR A 304 -11.37 2.16 -7.66
C THR A 304 -11.51 1.15 -6.52
N LEU A 305 -12.72 0.97 -5.98
CA LEU A 305 -13.01 -0.04 -4.96
C LEU A 305 -12.69 -1.47 -5.44
N LYS A 306 -12.92 -1.76 -6.73
CA LYS A 306 -12.55 -3.04 -7.33
C LYS A 306 -11.04 -3.26 -7.25
N LYS A 307 -10.25 -2.27 -7.67
CA LYS A 307 -8.78 -2.35 -7.62
C LYS A 307 -8.27 -2.42 -6.17
N ALA A 308 -8.93 -1.74 -5.25
CA ALA A 308 -8.50 -1.65 -3.86
C ALA A 308 -8.33 -3.02 -3.17
N THR A 309 -9.05 -4.03 -3.63
CA THR A 309 -9.06 -5.38 -3.05
C THR A 309 -8.34 -6.44 -3.91
N GLU A 310 -7.66 -6.05 -4.98
CA GLU A 310 -7.01 -7.00 -5.91
C GLU A 310 -5.84 -7.77 -5.29
N ILE A 311 -5.01 -7.12 -4.47
CA ILE A 311 -3.82 -7.74 -3.88
C ILE A 311 -4.06 -8.09 -2.42
N VAL A 312 -3.98 -9.38 -2.11
CA VAL A 312 -4.25 -9.95 -0.77
C VAL A 312 -3.05 -10.78 -0.35
N VAL A 313 -1.95 -10.14 0.04
CA VAL A 313 -0.68 -10.79 0.43
C VAL A 313 -0.32 -10.59 1.90
N VAL A 314 -0.90 -9.57 2.54
CA VAL A 314 -0.86 -9.34 3.98
C VAL A 314 -2.27 -9.01 4.47
N PRO A 315 -2.60 -9.22 5.76
CA PRO A 315 -3.94 -8.95 6.28
C PRO A 315 -4.36 -7.50 6.04
N PHE A 316 -5.62 -7.30 5.71
CA PHE A 316 -6.22 -5.97 5.68
C PHE A 316 -6.42 -5.42 7.09
N HIS A 317 -6.37 -4.10 7.22
CA HIS A 317 -6.71 -3.42 8.47
C HIS A 317 -8.22 -3.48 8.73
N ASP A 318 -8.63 -3.67 10.00
CA ASP A 318 -10.05 -3.80 10.38
C ASP A 318 -10.90 -2.60 9.92
N GLY A 319 -10.35 -1.38 9.98
CA GLY A 319 -11.02 -0.19 9.47
C GLY A 319 -11.24 -0.20 7.96
N ALA A 320 -10.30 -0.78 7.19
CA ALA A 320 -10.46 -0.96 5.75
C ALA A 320 -11.50 -2.04 5.45
N ILE A 321 -11.47 -3.18 6.15
CA ILE A 321 -12.48 -4.25 6.03
C ILE A 321 -13.88 -3.70 6.32
N ARG A 322 -14.03 -2.92 7.38
CA ARG A 322 -15.31 -2.28 7.72
C ARG A 322 -15.83 -1.43 6.58
N TYR A 323 -14.98 -0.59 5.98
CA TYR A 323 -15.38 0.22 4.84
C TYR A 323 -15.74 -0.63 3.62
N TYR A 324 -14.98 -1.68 3.31
CA TYR A 324 -15.26 -2.57 2.19
C TYR A 324 -16.58 -3.33 2.36
N LYS A 325 -16.94 -3.72 3.60
CA LYS A 325 -18.24 -4.32 3.91
C LYS A 325 -19.38 -3.31 3.69
N GLU A 326 -19.21 -2.06 4.15
CA GLU A 326 -20.18 -0.98 3.91
C GLU A 326 -20.36 -0.69 2.41
N ALA A 327 -19.26 -0.67 1.66
CA ALA A 327 -19.26 -0.42 0.22
C ALA A 327 -19.70 -1.63 -0.63
N GLY A 328 -19.99 -2.78 -0.01
CA GLY A 328 -20.48 -3.99 -0.69
C GLY A 328 -19.43 -4.72 -1.54
N VAL A 329 -18.13 -4.45 -1.36
CA VAL A 329 -17.05 -5.07 -2.14
C VAL A 329 -16.28 -6.16 -1.37
N TRP A 330 -16.59 -6.38 -0.09
CA TRP A 330 -16.01 -7.45 0.72
C TRP A 330 -16.75 -8.76 0.49
N THR A 331 -16.32 -9.53 -0.50
CA THR A 331 -16.95 -10.80 -0.90
C THR A 331 -16.55 -11.97 0.02
N ALA A 332 -17.31 -13.07 -0.03
CA ALA A 332 -16.97 -14.31 0.67
C ALA A 332 -15.60 -14.88 0.21
N GLU A 333 -15.27 -14.74 -1.10
CA GLU A 333 -13.98 -15.14 -1.64
C GLU A 333 -12.83 -14.30 -1.04
N LEU A 334 -13.02 -12.98 -0.96
CA LEU A 334 -12.04 -12.07 -0.36
C LEU A 334 -11.86 -12.36 1.14
N GLU A 335 -12.95 -12.60 1.86
CA GLU A 335 -12.91 -13.01 3.27
C GLU A 335 -12.13 -14.32 3.45
N ALA A 336 -12.36 -15.32 2.58
CA ALA A 336 -11.64 -16.60 2.64
C ALA A 336 -10.14 -16.42 2.36
N LYS A 337 -9.77 -15.65 1.33
CA LYS A 337 -8.38 -15.32 1.02
C LYS A 337 -7.70 -14.60 2.19
N HIS A 338 -8.40 -13.62 2.78
CA HIS A 338 -7.89 -12.86 3.92
C HIS A 338 -7.63 -13.76 5.13
N LYS A 339 -8.58 -14.66 5.48
CA LYS A 339 -8.43 -15.61 6.59
C LYS A 339 -7.32 -16.65 6.40
N ALA A 340 -6.98 -16.96 5.15
CA ALA A 340 -5.92 -17.91 4.84
C ALA A 340 -4.50 -17.31 5.00
N LEU A 341 -4.39 -15.99 5.23
CA LEU A 341 -3.09 -15.34 5.41
C LEU A 341 -2.47 -15.69 6.75
N PRO A 342 -1.15 -15.93 6.81
CA PRO A 342 -0.44 -16.18 8.05
C PRO A 342 -0.52 -14.98 9.01
N GLY A 343 -0.91 -15.20 10.25
CA GLY A 343 -0.94 -14.16 11.30
C GLY A 343 -2.17 -13.26 11.25
N ASN A 344 -3.25 -13.79 10.67
CA ASN A 344 -4.57 -13.18 10.72
C ASN A 344 -5.36 -13.74 11.91
#